data_7e24c82e8686ed43983e69d3fd435bd2
#
_entry.id   7e24c82e8686ed43983e69d3fd435bd2
#
_cell.length_a   1.000
_cell.length_b   1.000
_cell.length_c   1.000
_cell.angle_alpha   90.00
_cell.angle_beta   90.00
_cell.angle_gamma   90.00
#
_symmetry.space_group_name_H-M   'P 1'
#
loop_
_entity.id
_entity.type
_entity.pdbx_description
1 polymer ?
#
loop_
_entity_poly.entity_id
_entity_poly.type
_entity_poly.pdbx_seq_one_letter_code
_entity_poly.pdbx_strand_id
1 'polypeptide(L)'
;MSNNESFIDEVNEEVRRDQLFGYIRKYGWIAALAVVGLVGATAYVEYRASQQRAAAEAKGDAIFDALNESEWAQRQEALAQLPQDVVELMLTGAAATENGDTEAAIAAYTALAGLEDARPIYRELGRFKALVLQ
;
A
#
# COMPACT_ATOMS: atom_id res chain seq x y z
N MET A 1 23.45 -33.45 -59.47
CA MET A 1 23.18 -34.09 -58.17
C MET A 1 22.58 -33.13 -57.13
N SER A 2 22.20 -31.91 -57.52
CA SER A 2 21.72 -30.86 -56.57
C SER A 2 20.20 -30.83 -56.35
N ASN A 3 19.39 -31.53 -57.15
CA ASN A 3 17.94 -31.43 -57.05
C ASN A 3 17.31 -32.31 -55.95
N ASN A 4 18.00 -33.37 -55.51
CA ASN A 4 17.47 -34.26 -54.48
C ASN A 4 17.69 -33.71 -53.06
N GLU A 5 18.76 -32.96 -52.83
CA GLU A 5 19.01 -32.33 -51.50
C GLU A 5 18.04 -31.19 -51.26
N SER A 6 17.77 -30.38 -52.29
CA SER A 6 16.80 -29.27 -52.22
C SER A 6 15.38 -29.77 -51.95
N PHE A 7 14.98 -30.91 -52.53
CA PHE A 7 13.67 -31.50 -52.30
C PHE A 7 13.52 -32.11 -50.91
N ILE A 8 14.57 -32.70 -50.37
CA ILE A 8 14.59 -33.25 -49.01
C ILE A 8 14.53 -32.15 -47.98
N ASP A 9 15.21 -31.01 -48.22
CA ASP A 9 15.17 -29.84 -47.33
C ASP A 9 13.79 -29.16 -47.31
N GLU A 10 13.15 -29.03 -48.49
CA GLU A 10 11.81 -28.47 -48.62
C GLU A 10 10.74 -29.33 -47.92
N VAL A 11 10.80 -30.64 -48.05
CA VAL A 11 9.89 -31.58 -47.36
C VAL A 11 10.14 -31.61 -45.87
N ASN A 12 11.38 -31.51 -45.41
CA ASN A 12 11.71 -31.44 -43.98
C ASN A 12 11.23 -30.12 -43.34
N GLU A 13 11.28 -29.00 -44.06
CA GLU A 13 10.81 -27.71 -43.60
C GLU A 13 9.28 -27.70 -43.49
N GLU A 14 8.58 -28.30 -44.45
CA GLU A 14 7.11 -28.39 -44.43
C GLU A 14 6.61 -29.29 -43.28
N VAL A 15 7.26 -30.43 -43.05
CA VAL A 15 6.94 -31.34 -41.92
C VAL A 15 7.21 -30.70 -40.56
N ARG A 16 8.30 -29.96 -40.44
CA ARG A 16 8.60 -29.20 -39.19
C ARG A 16 7.58 -28.11 -38.95
N ARG A 17 7.12 -27.43 -39.97
CA ARG A 17 6.10 -26.39 -39.91
C ARG A 17 4.74 -26.97 -39.51
N ASP A 18 4.33 -28.06 -40.03
CA ASP A 18 3.09 -28.75 -39.66
C ASP A 18 3.11 -29.28 -38.22
N GLN A 19 4.24 -29.79 -37.77
CA GLN A 19 4.41 -30.19 -36.36
C GLN A 19 4.34 -28.99 -35.42
N LEU A 20 4.96 -27.87 -35.75
CA LEU A 20 4.88 -26.62 -34.98
C LEU A 20 3.45 -26.09 -34.92
N PHE A 21 2.72 -26.06 -36.03
CA PHE A 21 1.32 -25.67 -36.04
C PHE A 21 0.43 -26.60 -35.22
N GLY A 22 0.73 -27.91 -35.23
CA GLY A 22 0.05 -28.91 -34.39
C GLY A 22 0.25 -28.62 -32.88
N TYR A 23 1.47 -28.31 -32.48
CA TYR A 23 1.77 -27.92 -31.09
C TYR A 23 1.13 -26.59 -30.69
N ILE A 24 1.18 -25.58 -31.53
CA ILE A 24 0.56 -24.26 -31.27
C ILE A 24 -0.96 -24.42 -31.15
N ARG A 25 -1.58 -25.21 -32.00
CA ARG A 25 -3.03 -25.47 -31.95
C ARG A 25 -3.45 -26.25 -30.70
N LYS A 26 -2.58 -27.15 -30.19
CA LYS A 26 -2.84 -28.00 -29.03
C LYS A 26 -2.55 -27.28 -27.72
N TYR A 27 -1.51 -26.47 -27.66
CA TYR A 27 -1.01 -25.83 -26.42
C TYR A 27 -1.08 -24.30 -26.40
N GLY A 28 -1.42 -23.65 -27.54
CA GLY A 28 -1.47 -22.22 -27.66
C GLY A 28 -2.48 -21.56 -26.70
N TRP A 29 -3.56 -22.25 -26.35
CA TRP A 29 -4.53 -21.80 -25.37
C TRP A 29 -3.92 -21.71 -23.95
N ILE A 30 -2.97 -22.59 -23.61
CA ILE A 30 -2.26 -22.56 -22.32
C ILE A 30 -1.37 -21.33 -22.25
N ALA A 31 -0.65 -21.03 -23.33
CA ALA A 31 0.15 -19.81 -23.42
C ALA A 31 -0.74 -18.54 -23.33
N ALA A 32 -1.88 -18.54 -23.99
CA ALA A 32 -2.85 -17.45 -23.89
C ALA A 32 -3.38 -17.27 -22.44
N LEU A 33 -3.74 -18.38 -21.77
CA LEU A 33 -4.15 -18.34 -20.37
C LEU A 33 -3.04 -17.87 -19.43
N ALA A 34 -1.80 -18.26 -19.67
CA ALA A 34 -0.66 -17.79 -18.89
C ALA A 34 -0.47 -16.28 -19.02
N VAL A 35 -0.59 -15.73 -20.24
CA VAL A 35 -0.51 -14.29 -20.47
C VAL A 35 -1.67 -13.55 -19.78
N VAL A 36 -2.91 -14.03 -19.96
CA VAL A 36 -4.09 -13.42 -19.31
C VAL A 36 -3.97 -13.48 -17.79
N GLY A 37 -3.49 -14.60 -17.24
CA GLY A 37 -3.26 -14.74 -15.80
C GLY A 37 -2.20 -13.77 -15.27
N LEU A 38 -1.11 -13.59 -16.01
CA LEU A 38 -0.03 -12.68 -15.63
C LEU A 38 -0.49 -11.21 -15.69
N VAL A 39 -1.18 -10.83 -16.76
CA VAL A 39 -1.76 -9.47 -16.90
C VAL A 39 -2.83 -9.21 -15.84
N GLY A 40 -3.70 -10.20 -15.57
CA GLY A 40 -4.71 -10.09 -14.52
C GLY A 40 -4.12 -9.96 -13.12
N ALA A 41 -3.05 -10.71 -12.82
CA ALA A 41 -2.35 -10.61 -11.54
C ALA A 41 -1.68 -9.24 -11.35
N THR A 42 -1.01 -8.71 -12.36
CA THR A 42 -0.40 -7.37 -12.31
C THR A 42 -1.45 -6.26 -12.15
N ALA A 43 -2.55 -6.34 -12.89
CA ALA A 43 -3.66 -5.39 -12.76
C ALA A 43 -4.29 -5.42 -11.36
N TYR A 44 -4.45 -6.61 -10.77
CA TYR A 44 -4.97 -6.75 -9.41
C TYR A 44 -4.04 -6.16 -8.36
N VAL A 45 -2.74 -6.41 -8.46
CA VAL A 45 -1.72 -5.84 -7.54
C VAL A 45 -1.71 -4.31 -7.65
N GLU A 46 -1.73 -3.76 -8.87
CA GLU A 46 -1.76 -2.31 -9.07
C GLU A 46 -3.05 -1.68 -8.56
N TYR A 47 -4.19 -2.34 -8.77
CA TYR A 47 -5.48 -1.87 -8.21
C TYR A 47 -5.44 -1.80 -6.68
N ARG A 48 -4.91 -2.83 -6.00
CA ARG A 48 -4.75 -2.81 -4.55
C ARG A 48 -3.78 -1.72 -4.08
N ALA A 49 -2.65 -1.58 -4.78
CA ALA A 49 -1.67 -0.54 -4.47
C ALA A 49 -2.27 0.87 -4.65
N SER A 50 -3.06 1.09 -5.70
CA SER A 50 -3.77 2.35 -5.94
C SER A 50 -4.77 2.67 -4.83
N GLN A 51 -5.54 1.70 -4.35
CA GLN A 51 -6.46 1.88 -3.22
C GLN A 51 -5.72 2.27 -1.93
N GLN A 52 -4.60 1.62 -1.66
CA GLN A 52 -3.79 1.94 -0.48
C GLN A 52 -3.17 3.35 -0.57
N ARG A 53 -2.70 3.74 -1.76
CA ARG A 53 -2.18 5.11 -2.00
C ARG A 53 -3.28 6.14 -1.81
N ALA A 54 -4.45 5.94 -2.41
CA ALA A 54 -5.58 6.87 -2.25
C ALA A 54 -6.03 7.02 -0.79
N ALA A 55 -6.05 5.92 -0.02
CA ALA A 55 -6.36 5.97 1.41
C ALA A 55 -5.28 6.73 2.21
N ALA A 56 -4.00 6.54 1.87
CA ALA A 56 -2.90 7.24 2.52
C ALA A 56 -2.89 8.75 2.17
N GLU A 57 -3.19 9.10 0.92
CA GLU A 57 -3.34 10.49 0.48
C GLU A 57 -4.50 11.17 1.20
N ALA A 58 -5.69 10.56 1.22
CA ALA A 58 -6.85 11.11 1.92
C ALA A 58 -6.57 11.32 3.43
N LYS A 59 -5.83 10.39 4.05
CA LYS A 59 -5.39 10.52 5.44
C LYS A 59 -4.39 11.66 5.61
N GLY A 60 -3.43 11.80 4.72
CA GLY A 60 -2.46 12.90 4.72
C GLY A 60 -3.13 14.25 4.57
N ASP A 61 -4.07 14.37 3.65
CA ASP A 61 -4.86 15.59 3.42
C ASP A 61 -5.68 15.96 4.67
N ALA A 62 -6.34 14.99 5.29
CA ALA A 62 -7.11 15.23 6.52
C ALA A 62 -6.23 15.70 7.70
N ILE A 63 -5.03 15.15 7.85
CA ILE A 63 -4.05 15.62 8.85
C ILE A 63 -3.58 17.03 8.50
N PHE A 64 -3.29 17.30 7.25
CA PHE A 64 -2.85 18.61 6.79
C PHE A 64 -3.92 19.67 7.03
N ASP A 65 -5.18 19.37 6.71
CA ASP A 65 -6.31 20.27 6.95
C ASP A 65 -6.47 20.56 8.46
N ALA A 66 -6.40 19.52 9.30
CA ALA A 66 -6.46 19.67 10.75
C ALA A 66 -5.31 20.54 11.29
N LEU A 67 -4.10 20.39 10.77
CA LEU A 67 -2.94 21.17 11.19
C LEU A 67 -2.98 22.63 10.71
N ASN A 68 -3.73 22.92 9.65
CA ASN A 68 -3.93 24.30 9.14
C ASN A 68 -4.98 25.09 9.92
N GLU A 69 -5.69 24.47 10.85
CA GLU A 69 -6.57 25.23 11.75
C GLU A 69 -5.76 26.29 12.53
N SER A 70 -6.25 27.51 12.53
CA SER A 70 -5.53 28.65 13.11
C SER A 70 -5.53 28.64 14.63
N GLU A 71 -6.60 28.14 15.23
CA GLU A 71 -6.80 28.07 16.69
C GLU A 71 -6.33 26.72 17.22
N TRP A 72 -5.55 26.71 18.30
CA TRP A 72 -5.05 25.49 18.92
C TRP A 72 -6.17 24.50 19.32
N ALA A 73 -7.26 25.03 19.87
CA ALA A 73 -8.41 24.24 20.29
C ALA A 73 -9.09 23.54 19.09
N GLN A 74 -9.27 24.26 17.98
CA GLN A 74 -9.85 23.70 16.75
C GLN A 74 -8.94 22.65 16.14
N ARG A 75 -7.63 22.89 16.13
CA ARG A 75 -6.63 21.90 15.68
C ARG A 75 -6.66 20.63 16.50
N GLN A 76 -6.71 20.75 17.83
CA GLN A 76 -6.81 19.61 18.74
C GLN A 76 -8.09 18.81 18.47
N GLU A 77 -9.24 19.48 18.32
CA GLU A 77 -10.51 18.84 18.03
C GLU A 77 -10.50 18.15 16.67
N ALA A 78 -10.00 18.80 15.61
CA ALA A 78 -9.91 18.24 14.28
C ALA A 78 -9.02 16.98 14.25
N LEU A 79 -7.86 17.01 14.90
CA LEU A 79 -6.97 15.85 15.02
C LEU A 79 -7.61 14.71 15.83
N ALA A 80 -8.38 15.02 16.87
CA ALA A 80 -9.05 14.00 17.68
C ALA A 80 -10.17 13.27 16.94
N GLN A 81 -10.74 13.88 15.89
CA GLN A 81 -11.77 13.26 15.05
C GLN A 81 -11.18 12.28 13.99
N LEU A 82 -9.88 12.32 13.75
CA LEU A 82 -9.22 11.42 12.80
C LEU A 82 -9.09 9.99 13.38
N PRO A 83 -8.92 8.97 12.54
CA PRO A 83 -8.59 7.61 13.01
C PRO A 83 -7.36 7.65 13.91
N GLN A 84 -7.50 7.17 15.14
CA GLN A 84 -6.46 7.29 16.16
C GLN A 84 -5.38 6.20 15.99
N ASP A 85 -4.38 6.50 15.19
CA ASP A 85 -3.15 5.68 15.12
C ASP A 85 -1.93 6.45 15.69
N VAL A 86 -0.74 5.94 15.44
CA VAL A 86 0.51 6.49 16.01
C VAL A 86 0.70 7.96 15.68
N VAL A 87 0.44 8.38 14.43
CA VAL A 87 0.70 9.75 13.97
C VAL A 87 -0.34 10.70 14.57
N GLU A 88 -1.61 10.35 14.46
CA GLU A 88 -2.71 11.18 14.95
C GLU A 88 -2.64 11.35 16.47
N LEU A 89 -2.37 10.27 17.22
CA LEU A 89 -2.22 10.36 18.68
C LEU A 89 -1.03 11.21 19.09
N MET A 90 0.09 11.13 18.35
CA MET A 90 1.24 12.02 18.61
C MET A 90 0.90 13.48 18.33
N LEU A 91 0.20 13.79 17.24
CA LEU A 91 -0.19 15.14 16.86
C LEU A 91 -1.26 15.70 17.81
N THR A 92 -2.26 14.88 18.17
CA THR A 92 -3.29 15.27 19.15
C THR A 92 -2.67 15.60 20.49
N GLY A 93 -1.76 14.75 20.99
CA GLY A 93 -1.06 15.00 22.24
C GLY A 93 -0.17 16.26 22.19
N ALA A 94 0.48 16.52 21.05
CA ALA A 94 1.27 17.73 20.85
C ALA A 94 0.37 18.97 20.81
N ALA A 95 -0.72 18.97 20.03
CA ALA A 95 -1.66 20.08 19.94
C ALA A 95 -2.31 20.39 21.29
N ALA A 96 -2.70 19.35 22.05
CA ALA A 96 -3.22 19.51 23.41
C ALA A 96 -2.20 20.15 24.36
N THR A 97 -0.92 19.73 24.27
CA THR A 97 0.16 20.33 25.07
C THR A 97 0.34 21.80 24.72
N GLU A 98 0.30 22.18 23.46
CA GLU A 98 0.43 23.56 22.99
C GLU A 98 -0.78 24.43 23.40
N ASN A 99 -1.97 23.82 23.45
CA ASN A 99 -3.20 24.48 23.94
C ASN A 99 -3.24 24.59 25.47
N GLY A 100 -2.30 23.98 26.19
CA GLY A 100 -2.29 23.95 27.65
C GLY A 100 -3.25 22.92 28.25
N ASP A 101 -3.87 22.09 27.44
CA ASP A 101 -4.77 21.00 27.85
C ASP A 101 -3.96 19.76 28.24
N THR A 102 -3.41 19.80 29.44
CA THR A 102 -2.56 18.72 29.96
C THR A 102 -3.32 17.38 30.06
N GLU A 103 -4.60 17.43 30.44
CA GLU A 103 -5.42 16.21 30.58
C GLU A 103 -5.61 15.51 29.23
N ALA A 104 -6.00 16.24 28.19
CA ALA A 104 -6.11 15.70 26.84
C ALA A 104 -4.76 15.22 26.29
N ALA A 105 -3.67 15.92 26.58
CA ALA A 105 -2.32 15.49 26.19
C ALA A 105 -1.93 14.15 26.83
N ILE A 106 -2.15 14.00 28.13
CA ILE A 106 -1.89 12.73 28.85
C ILE A 106 -2.78 11.63 28.29
N ALA A 107 -4.05 11.89 28.02
CA ALA A 107 -4.97 10.91 27.44
C ALA A 107 -4.49 10.42 26.07
N ALA A 108 -4.11 11.31 25.16
CA ALA A 108 -3.59 10.97 23.84
C ALA A 108 -2.29 10.14 23.91
N TYR A 109 -1.32 10.54 24.74
CA TYR A 109 -0.09 9.79 24.90
C TYR A 109 -0.28 8.44 25.62
N THR A 110 -1.25 8.34 26.51
CA THR A 110 -1.61 7.06 27.14
C THR A 110 -2.27 6.13 26.12
N ALA A 111 -3.14 6.64 25.26
CA ALA A 111 -3.71 5.88 24.15
C ALA A 111 -2.62 5.37 23.18
N LEU A 112 -1.64 6.21 22.83
CA LEU A 112 -0.48 5.81 22.04
C LEU A 112 0.30 4.67 22.70
N ALA A 113 0.49 4.74 24.01
CA ALA A 113 1.17 3.68 24.77
C ALA A 113 0.42 2.36 24.78
N GLY A 114 -0.90 2.41 24.60
CA GLY A 114 -1.80 1.23 24.55
C GLY A 114 -2.00 0.63 23.16
N LEU A 115 -1.50 1.24 22.08
CA LEU A 115 -1.68 0.72 20.72
C LEU A 115 -0.90 -0.59 20.51
N GLU A 116 -1.62 -1.71 20.38
CA GLU A 116 -1.00 -3.03 20.22
C GLU A 116 -0.20 -3.16 18.92
N ASP A 117 -0.72 -2.58 17.83
CA ASP A 117 -0.10 -2.63 16.49
C ASP A 117 1.04 -1.62 16.32
N ALA A 118 1.24 -0.71 17.27
CA ALA A 118 2.33 0.26 17.21
C ALA A 118 3.68 -0.39 17.54
N ARG A 119 4.72 0.03 16.83
CA ARG A 119 6.08 -0.39 17.12
C ARG A 119 6.44 -0.02 18.58
N PRO A 120 7.20 -0.88 19.30
CA PRO A 120 7.52 -0.67 20.72
C PRO A 120 8.05 0.72 21.04
N ILE A 121 8.87 1.29 20.15
CA ILE A 121 9.45 2.63 20.33
C ILE A 121 8.39 3.72 20.50
N TYR A 122 7.27 3.67 19.77
CA TYR A 122 6.22 4.65 19.89
C TYR A 122 5.39 4.48 21.15
N ARG A 123 5.18 3.24 21.59
CA ARG A 123 4.50 2.93 22.85
C ARG A 123 5.30 3.44 24.04
N GLU A 124 6.61 3.21 24.04
CA GLU A 124 7.50 3.73 25.10
C GLU A 124 7.57 5.26 25.08
N LEU A 125 7.59 5.88 23.90
CA LEU A 125 7.52 7.33 23.76
C LEU A 125 6.20 7.88 24.34
N GLY A 126 5.07 7.22 24.07
CA GLY A 126 3.77 7.58 24.63
C GLY A 126 3.78 7.53 26.16
N ARG A 127 4.31 6.43 26.76
CA ARG A 127 4.47 6.29 28.21
C ARG A 127 5.34 7.40 28.80
N PHE A 128 6.48 7.67 28.18
CA PHE A 128 7.40 8.69 28.64
C PHE A 128 6.74 10.08 28.61
N LYS A 129 6.07 10.45 27.49
CA LYS A 129 5.42 11.73 27.35
C LYS A 129 4.25 11.89 28.32
N ALA A 130 3.44 10.87 28.52
CA ALA A 130 2.35 10.91 29.51
C ALA A 130 2.91 11.07 30.93
N LEU A 131 4.02 10.43 31.27
CA LEU A 131 4.64 10.55 32.61
C LEU A 131 5.23 11.95 32.86
N VAL A 132 5.82 12.57 31.84
CA VAL A 132 6.43 13.92 31.98
C VAL A 132 5.38 15.00 32.22
N LEU A 133 4.14 14.77 31.78
CA LEU A 133 3.03 15.73 31.94
C LEU A 133 2.23 15.52 33.23
N GLN A 134 2.47 14.47 33.99
CA GLN A 134 1.85 14.20 35.29
C GLN A 134 2.55 15.00 36.41
#